data_2f31f5b392a6e7a8de18b402e91619af
#
_entry.id   2f31f5b392a6e7a8de18b402e91619af
#
_cell.length_a   1.000
_cell.length_b   1.000
_cell.length_c   1.000
_cell.angle_alpha   90.00
_cell.angle_beta   90.00
_cell.angle_gamma   90.00
#
_symmetry.space_group_name_H-M   'P 1'
#
loop_
_entity.id
_entity.type
_entity.pdbx_description
1 polymer ?
#
loop_
_entity_poly.entity_id
_entity_poly.type
_entity_poly.pdbx_seq_one_letter_code
_entity_poly.pdbx_strand_id
1 'polypeptide(L)'
;MNRNQIEKVLMKDEKVLHTYKPLFVKTIIIVIICYLLTLLFVLLAILIPASAESMEITVTGGLVAIAISGITVFYGVVLLLLALAHRNRYYAVTNKRYIIQSGLFGIDFSSIPIDGVQYIGVNVSVLDKILDKGTGTVTFGTISTPITPGQGAKFYFANIYDVYENYRTFKELSDAAQGENK
;
A
#
# COMPACT_ATOMS: atom_id res chain seq x y z
N MET A 1 4.15 -17.65 15.61
CA MET A 1 5.22 -17.66 14.58
C MET A 1 5.45 -16.22 14.15
N ASN A 2 6.65 -15.67 14.42
CA ASN A 2 6.97 -14.28 14.04
C ASN A 2 7.02 -14.18 12.52
N ARG A 3 6.21 -13.28 11.91
CA ARG A 3 6.10 -13.13 10.45
C ARG A 3 7.13 -12.17 9.88
N ASN A 4 7.73 -11.35 10.73
CA ASN A 4 8.90 -10.60 10.34
C ASN A 4 10.08 -11.58 10.22
N GLN A 5 10.57 -11.76 9.00
CA GLN A 5 11.70 -12.64 8.69
C GLN A 5 12.90 -11.85 8.13
N ILE A 6 12.91 -10.54 8.30
CA ILE A 6 13.98 -9.66 7.80
C ILE A 6 15.34 -10.11 8.35
N GLU A 7 15.40 -10.56 9.59
CA GLU A 7 16.62 -11.06 10.22
C GLU A 7 17.29 -12.23 9.46
N LYS A 8 16.49 -13.02 8.74
CA LYS A 8 17.01 -14.18 7.98
C LYS A 8 17.79 -13.80 6.72
N VAL A 9 17.59 -12.57 6.24
CA VAL A 9 18.24 -12.09 5.01
C VAL A 9 19.35 -11.08 5.28
N LEU A 10 19.64 -10.80 6.56
CA LEU A 10 20.74 -9.89 6.91
C LEU A 10 22.08 -10.45 6.50
N MET A 11 22.95 -9.56 6.02
CA MET A 11 24.34 -9.86 5.71
C MET A 11 25.19 -9.87 6.98
N LYS A 12 26.43 -10.38 6.86
CA LYS A 12 27.41 -10.30 7.95
C LYS A 12 27.64 -8.82 8.32
N ASP A 13 27.62 -8.53 9.61
CA ASP A 13 27.78 -7.17 10.18
C ASP A 13 26.66 -6.16 9.79
N GLU A 14 25.53 -6.67 9.29
CA GLU A 14 24.34 -5.84 9.01
C GLU A 14 23.43 -5.79 10.25
N LYS A 15 23.06 -4.57 10.70
CA LYS A 15 22.20 -4.33 11.86
C LYS A 15 20.92 -3.61 11.41
N VAL A 16 19.78 -4.09 11.90
CA VAL A 16 18.51 -3.40 11.71
C VAL A 16 18.48 -2.19 12.64
N LEU A 17 18.30 -1.01 12.06
CA LEU A 17 18.15 0.25 12.79
C LEU A 17 16.69 0.48 13.17
N HIS A 18 15.79 0.36 12.17
CA HIS A 18 14.35 0.57 12.35
C HIS A 18 13.55 -0.45 11.56
N THR A 19 12.39 -0.85 12.13
CA THR A 19 11.41 -1.71 11.45
C THR A 19 10.05 -1.01 11.45
N TYR A 20 9.40 -0.95 10.28
CA TYR A 20 8.11 -0.32 10.10
C TYR A 20 7.09 -1.34 9.62
N LYS A 21 5.87 -1.21 10.12
CA LYS A 21 4.71 -1.92 9.61
C LYS A 21 3.74 -0.92 9.00
N PRO A 22 3.31 -1.10 7.73
CA PRO A 22 2.38 -0.18 7.09
C PRO A 22 1.03 -0.15 7.80
N LEU A 23 0.33 0.98 7.75
CA LEU A 23 -1.02 1.13 8.29
C LEU A 23 -2.04 0.51 7.32
N PHE A 24 -2.85 -0.43 7.81
CA PHE A 24 -3.86 -1.13 7.00
C PHE A 24 -5.19 -0.37 6.88
N VAL A 25 -5.49 0.53 7.81
CA VAL A 25 -6.79 1.24 7.88
C VAL A 25 -7.12 1.97 6.57
N LYS A 26 -6.13 2.59 5.92
CA LYS A 26 -6.32 3.28 4.64
C LYS A 26 -6.84 2.33 3.55
N THR A 27 -6.29 1.12 3.48
CA THR A 27 -6.73 0.09 2.52
C THR A 27 -8.18 -0.31 2.78
N ILE A 28 -8.56 -0.50 4.05
CA ILE A 28 -9.93 -0.83 4.44
C ILE A 28 -10.89 0.28 4.00
N ILE A 29 -10.56 1.54 4.28
CA ILE A 29 -11.41 2.69 3.91
C ILE A 29 -11.62 2.74 2.39
N ILE A 30 -10.57 2.57 1.58
CA ILE A 30 -10.69 2.56 0.12
C ILE A 30 -11.63 1.45 -0.35
N VAL A 31 -11.48 0.23 0.18
CA VAL A 31 -12.35 -0.90 -0.20
C VAL A 31 -13.79 -0.65 0.18
N ILE A 32 -14.07 -0.07 1.37
CA ILE A 32 -15.43 0.29 1.80
C ILE A 32 -16.02 1.36 0.87
N ILE A 33 -15.27 2.40 0.52
CA ILE A 33 -15.75 3.44 -0.40
C ILE A 33 -16.09 2.83 -1.77
N CYS A 34 -15.22 2.00 -2.32
CA CYS A 34 -15.47 1.32 -3.60
C CYS A 34 -16.72 0.42 -3.53
N TYR A 35 -16.89 -0.30 -2.43
CA TYR A 35 -18.08 -1.14 -2.19
C TYR A 35 -19.36 -0.29 -2.18
N LEU A 36 -19.40 0.81 -1.41
CA LEU A 36 -20.55 1.70 -1.33
C LEU A 36 -20.88 2.35 -2.68
N LEU A 37 -19.86 2.77 -3.44
CA LEU A 37 -20.05 3.31 -4.79
C LEU A 37 -20.66 2.25 -5.73
N THR A 38 -20.20 1.01 -5.65
CA THR A 38 -20.75 -0.08 -6.46
C THR A 38 -22.21 -0.34 -6.12
N LEU A 39 -22.58 -0.35 -4.83
CA LEU A 39 -23.98 -0.48 -4.41
C LEU A 39 -24.85 0.68 -4.90
N LEU A 40 -24.33 1.91 -4.84
CA LEU A 40 -25.02 3.08 -5.36
C LEU A 40 -25.29 2.96 -6.86
N PHE A 41 -24.30 2.49 -7.65
CA PHE A 41 -24.48 2.23 -9.08
C PHE A 41 -25.56 1.17 -9.35
N VAL A 42 -25.60 0.09 -8.58
CA VAL A 42 -26.65 -0.94 -8.71
C VAL A 42 -28.02 -0.34 -8.39
N LEU A 43 -28.12 0.47 -7.35
CA LEU A 43 -29.38 1.14 -6.99
C LEU A 43 -29.87 2.07 -8.11
N LEU A 44 -28.99 2.89 -8.67
CA LEU A 44 -29.31 3.78 -9.78
C LEU A 44 -29.72 3.00 -11.04
N ALA A 45 -29.04 1.91 -11.35
CA ALA A 45 -29.36 1.03 -12.48
C ALA A 45 -30.75 0.39 -12.36
N ILE A 46 -31.29 0.25 -11.14
CA ILE A 46 -32.64 -0.25 -10.89
C ILE A 46 -33.67 0.88 -10.99
N LEU A 47 -33.34 2.06 -10.44
CA LEU A 47 -34.29 3.19 -10.36
C LEU A 47 -34.53 3.89 -11.71
N ILE A 48 -33.48 4.03 -12.55
CA ILE A 48 -33.57 4.74 -13.83
C ILE A 48 -34.53 4.05 -14.80
N PRO A 49 -34.42 2.72 -15.07
CA PRO A 49 -35.38 2.02 -15.93
C PRO A 49 -36.79 1.96 -15.37
N ALA A 50 -36.96 1.91 -14.04
CA ALA A 50 -38.28 1.89 -13.39
C ALA A 50 -39.11 3.18 -13.61
N SER A 51 -38.45 4.28 -13.94
CA SER A 51 -39.07 5.58 -14.27
C SER A 51 -39.38 5.78 -15.75
N ALA A 52 -38.88 4.90 -16.62
CA ALA A 52 -39.11 4.96 -18.08
C ALA A 52 -40.24 4.01 -18.47
N GLU A 53 -41.36 4.54 -18.95
CA GLU A 53 -42.59 3.80 -19.31
C GLU A 53 -42.43 2.76 -20.44
N SER A 54 -41.24 2.63 -21.03
CA SER A 54 -41.00 1.83 -22.25
C SER A 54 -40.21 0.54 -22.06
N MET A 55 -39.86 0.13 -20.85
CA MET A 55 -39.07 -1.10 -20.63
C MET A 55 -39.64 -1.91 -19.46
N GLU A 56 -40.46 -2.94 -19.78
CA GLU A 56 -40.79 -4.01 -18.85
C GLU A 56 -39.57 -4.84 -18.47
N ILE A 57 -38.58 -4.23 -17.78
CA ILE A 57 -37.57 -5.00 -17.06
C ILE A 57 -38.18 -5.32 -15.70
N THR A 58 -38.95 -6.38 -15.64
CA THR A 58 -39.31 -7.05 -14.37
C THR A 58 -38.03 -7.60 -13.75
N VAL A 59 -37.23 -6.70 -13.15
CA VAL A 59 -36.14 -7.11 -12.27
C VAL A 59 -36.79 -7.71 -11.03
N THR A 60 -36.93 -9.03 -11.02
CA THR A 60 -37.47 -9.73 -9.87
C THR A 60 -36.57 -9.48 -8.67
N GLY A 61 -37.14 -9.23 -7.49
CA GLY A 61 -36.33 -8.98 -6.25
C GLY A 61 -35.25 -10.04 -5.99
N GLY A 62 -35.46 -11.27 -6.49
CA GLY A 62 -34.48 -12.34 -6.43
C GLY A 62 -33.19 -12.05 -7.23
N LEU A 63 -33.28 -11.48 -8.42
CA LEU A 63 -32.09 -11.13 -9.23
C LEU A 63 -31.28 -10.03 -8.56
N VAL A 64 -31.96 -9.03 -7.96
CA VAL A 64 -31.30 -7.97 -7.21
C VAL A 64 -30.57 -8.53 -5.97
N ALA A 65 -31.21 -9.42 -5.23
CA ALA A 65 -30.60 -10.07 -4.07
C ALA A 65 -29.37 -10.89 -4.47
N ILE A 66 -29.42 -11.63 -5.58
CA ILE A 66 -28.27 -12.39 -6.11
C ILE A 66 -27.14 -11.44 -6.51
N ALA A 67 -27.43 -10.33 -7.20
CA ALA A 67 -26.41 -9.34 -7.60
C ALA A 67 -25.72 -8.71 -6.37
N ILE A 68 -26.49 -8.26 -5.38
CA ILE A 68 -25.94 -7.67 -4.14
C ILE A 68 -25.09 -8.69 -3.37
N SER A 69 -25.56 -9.94 -3.24
CA SER A 69 -24.82 -10.99 -2.54
C SER A 69 -23.49 -11.31 -3.27
N GLY A 70 -23.50 -11.40 -4.59
CA GLY A 70 -22.31 -11.62 -5.41
C GLY A 70 -21.27 -10.49 -5.24
N ILE A 71 -21.72 -9.23 -5.26
CA ILE A 71 -20.87 -8.07 -5.02
C ILE A 71 -20.27 -8.12 -3.61
N THR A 72 -21.08 -8.42 -2.60
CA THR A 72 -20.61 -8.48 -1.20
C THR A 72 -19.55 -9.57 -1.02
N VAL A 73 -19.76 -10.75 -1.59
CA VAL A 73 -18.79 -11.85 -1.54
C VAL A 73 -17.50 -11.45 -2.26
N PHE A 74 -17.59 -10.81 -3.43
CA PHE A 74 -16.41 -10.34 -4.17
C PHE A 74 -15.54 -9.38 -3.34
N TYR A 75 -16.14 -8.33 -2.76
CA TYR A 75 -15.40 -7.39 -1.91
C TYR A 75 -14.87 -8.03 -0.63
N GLY A 76 -15.59 -9.00 -0.07
CA GLY A 76 -15.11 -9.82 1.06
C GLY A 76 -13.85 -10.59 0.72
N VAL A 77 -13.81 -11.25 -0.44
CA VAL A 77 -12.62 -11.96 -0.94
C VAL A 77 -11.46 -10.99 -1.19
N VAL A 78 -11.72 -9.84 -1.83
CA VAL A 78 -10.69 -8.81 -2.06
C VAL A 78 -10.09 -8.34 -0.74
N LEU A 79 -10.93 -8.03 0.26
CA LEU A 79 -10.46 -7.62 1.59
C LEU A 79 -9.61 -8.70 2.27
N LEU A 80 -10.02 -9.96 2.17
CA LEU A 80 -9.28 -11.10 2.70
C LEU A 80 -7.87 -11.20 2.07
N LEU A 81 -7.79 -11.12 0.73
CA LEU A 81 -6.51 -11.18 0.02
C LEU A 81 -5.59 -10.00 0.38
N LEU A 82 -6.14 -8.78 0.48
CA LEU A 82 -5.40 -7.60 0.90
C LEU A 82 -4.91 -7.72 2.35
N ALA A 83 -5.73 -8.28 3.24
CA ALA A 83 -5.34 -8.53 4.64
C ALA A 83 -4.21 -9.56 4.73
N LEU A 84 -4.26 -10.63 3.93
CA LEU A 84 -3.19 -11.64 3.86
C LEU A 84 -1.88 -11.04 3.35
N ALA A 85 -1.94 -10.23 2.29
CA ALA A 85 -0.77 -9.53 1.76
C ALA A 85 -0.18 -8.54 2.77
N HIS A 86 -1.04 -7.75 3.44
CA HIS A 86 -0.63 -6.80 4.47
C HIS A 86 0.04 -7.47 5.67
N ARG A 87 -0.44 -8.64 6.06
CA ARG A 87 0.07 -9.41 7.18
C ARG A 87 1.55 -9.77 7.06
N ASN A 88 2.03 -9.97 5.82
CA ASN A 88 3.42 -10.30 5.51
C ASN A 88 4.28 -9.09 5.17
N ARG A 89 3.70 -7.87 5.10
CA ARG A 89 4.41 -6.66 4.70
C ARG A 89 5.09 -5.99 5.89
N TYR A 90 6.41 -5.86 5.78
CA TYR A 90 7.28 -5.16 6.74
C TYR A 90 8.35 -4.40 5.97
N TYR A 91 8.79 -3.30 6.52
CA TYR A 91 9.88 -2.50 6.00
C TYR A 91 10.98 -2.43 7.06
N ALA A 92 12.22 -2.50 6.65
CA ALA A 92 13.36 -2.31 7.54
C ALA A 92 14.39 -1.38 6.93
N VAL A 93 15.01 -0.64 7.81
CA VAL A 93 16.18 0.18 7.54
C VAL A 93 17.33 -0.44 8.30
N THR A 94 18.39 -0.78 7.59
CA THR A 94 19.63 -1.31 8.15
C THR A 94 20.75 -0.30 8.00
N ASN A 95 21.90 -0.60 8.50
CA ASN A 95 23.12 0.20 8.27
C ASN A 95 23.70 0.07 6.85
N LYS A 96 23.14 -0.82 5.98
CA LYS A 96 23.65 -1.06 4.62
C LYS A 96 22.60 -0.85 3.53
N ARG A 97 21.32 -1.11 3.82
CA ARG A 97 20.25 -1.07 2.80
C ARG A 97 18.87 -0.86 3.40
N TYR A 98 17.93 -0.43 2.55
CA TYR A 98 16.50 -0.47 2.81
C TYR A 98 15.95 -1.80 2.34
N ILE A 99 15.10 -2.46 3.15
CA ILE A 99 14.54 -3.78 2.87
C ILE A 99 13.02 -3.71 2.91
N ILE A 100 12.38 -4.29 1.91
CA ILE A 100 10.93 -4.54 1.88
C ILE A 100 10.72 -6.05 1.96
N GLN A 101 9.98 -6.49 2.95
CA GLN A 101 9.37 -7.81 3.02
C GLN A 101 7.92 -7.69 2.55
N SER A 102 7.50 -8.53 1.63
CA SER A 102 6.13 -8.56 1.08
C SER A 102 5.77 -10.00 0.68
N GLY A 103 4.57 -10.19 0.14
CA GLY A 103 4.11 -11.46 -0.42
C GLY A 103 2.70 -11.82 0.06
N LEU A 104 1.94 -12.50 -0.78
CA LEU A 104 0.57 -12.94 -0.49
C LEU A 104 0.58 -14.32 0.17
N PHE A 105 1.14 -15.32 -0.49
CA PHE A 105 1.25 -16.71 -0.03
C PHE A 105 2.66 -17.09 0.39
N GLY A 106 3.68 -16.42 -0.19
CA GLY A 106 5.09 -16.54 0.17
C GLY A 106 5.61 -15.30 0.91
N ILE A 107 6.93 -15.23 1.07
CA ILE A 107 7.63 -14.07 1.58
C ILE A 107 8.73 -13.72 0.58
N ASP A 108 8.60 -12.54 -0.01
CA ASP A 108 9.53 -11.98 -0.96
C ASP A 108 10.29 -10.82 -0.31
N PHE A 109 11.57 -10.69 -0.64
CA PHE A 109 12.41 -9.61 -0.17
C PHE A 109 12.91 -8.78 -1.35
N SER A 110 12.79 -7.46 -1.21
CA SER A 110 13.40 -6.49 -2.11
C SER A 110 14.27 -5.56 -1.30
N SER A 111 15.45 -5.21 -1.81
CA SER A 111 16.34 -4.30 -1.10
C SER A 111 17.03 -3.33 -2.05
N ILE A 112 17.35 -2.16 -1.51
CA ILE A 112 18.13 -1.10 -2.18
C ILE A 112 19.27 -0.70 -1.24
N PRO A 113 20.53 -0.68 -1.67
CA PRO A 113 21.64 -0.19 -0.87
C PRO A 113 21.46 1.31 -0.58
N ILE A 114 21.85 1.74 0.62
CA ILE A 114 21.68 3.13 1.08
C ILE A 114 22.49 4.10 0.23
N ASP A 115 23.72 3.74 -0.10
CA ASP A 115 24.64 4.52 -0.94
C ASP A 115 24.16 4.66 -2.39
N GLY A 116 23.36 3.70 -2.87
CA GLY A 116 22.77 3.71 -4.20
C GLY A 116 21.51 4.59 -4.34
N VAL A 117 20.93 5.09 -3.24
CA VAL A 117 19.73 5.93 -3.26
C VAL A 117 20.11 7.36 -3.60
N GLN A 118 19.65 7.87 -4.74
CA GLN A 118 19.91 9.24 -5.18
C GLN A 118 18.74 10.20 -4.93
N TYR A 119 17.56 9.67 -4.87
CA TYR A 119 16.35 10.44 -4.66
C TYR A 119 15.46 9.81 -3.60
N ILE A 120 15.04 10.61 -2.65
CA ILE A 120 14.02 10.23 -1.66
C ILE A 120 12.89 11.24 -1.76
N GLY A 121 11.66 10.74 -1.99
CA GLY A 121 10.46 11.55 -2.08
C GLY A 121 9.44 11.17 -1.03
N VAL A 122 8.61 12.12 -0.62
CA VAL A 122 7.45 11.89 0.27
C VAL A 122 6.18 12.18 -0.47
N ASN A 123 5.22 11.28 -0.34
CA ASN A 123 3.86 11.48 -0.84
C ASN A 123 2.87 11.28 0.31
N VAL A 124 2.10 12.33 0.60
CA VAL A 124 1.02 12.34 1.59
C VAL A 124 -0.30 12.51 0.84
N SER A 125 -1.11 11.48 0.80
CA SER A 125 -2.41 11.51 0.10
C SER A 125 -3.45 12.27 0.91
N VAL A 126 -4.58 12.62 0.28
CA VAL A 126 -5.71 13.27 0.93
C VAL A 126 -6.23 12.42 2.10
N LEU A 127 -6.29 11.09 1.95
CA LEU A 127 -6.72 10.19 3.02
C LEU A 127 -5.75 10.19 4.20
N ASP A 128 -4.44 10.34 3.97
CA ASP A 128 -3.46 10.46 5.05
C ASP A 128 -3.67 11.73 5.87
N LYS A 129 -4.04 12.83 5.20
CA LYS A 129 -4.38 14.11 5.86
C LYS A 129 -5.68 14.01 6.68
N ILE A 130 -6.71 13.35 6.14
CA ILE A 130 -7.98 13.16 6.84
C ILE A 130 -7.83 12.27 8.07
N LEU A 131 -6.99 11.24 8.00
CA LEU A 131 -6.72 10.34 9.11
C LEU A 131 -5.88 10.97 10.22
N ASP A 132 -5.24 12.12 9.94
CA ASP A 132 -4.43 12.93 10.88
C ASP A 132 -3.43 12.11 11.72
N LYS A 133 -2.87 11.07 11.12
CA LYS A 133 -1.92 10.16 11.78
C LYS A 133 -0.47 10.38 11.33
N GLY A 134 -0.17 11.49 10.64
CA GLY A 134 1.16 11.75 10.10
C GLY A 134 1.64 10.67 9.11
N THR A 135 0.70 9.89 8.54
CA THR A 135 1.04 8.79 7.64
C THR A 135 1.36 9.28 6.24
N GLY A 136 2.15 8.50 5.53
CA GLY A 136 2.49 8.78 4.14
C GLY A 136 3.33 7.67 3.53
N THR A 137 3.78 7.92 2.31
CA THR A 137 4.62 7.00 1.55
C THR A 137 5.95 7.66 1.26
N VAL A 138 7.05 6.99 1.63
CA VAL A 138 8.40 7.39 1.23
C VAL A 138 8.83 6.55 0.04
N THR A 139 9.28 7.21 -1.02
CA THR A 139 9.73 6.60 -2.26
C THR A 139 11.23 6.75 -2.41
N PHE A 140 11.90 5.70 -2.88
CA PHE A 140 13.34 5.67 -3.09
C PHE A 140 13.65 5.47 -4.57
N GLY A 141 14.53 6.29 -5.12
CA GLY A 141 15.01 6.22 -6.49
C GLY A 141 16.51 6.01 -6.56
N THR A 142 16.93 5.22 -7.54
CA THR A 142 18.35 4.99 -7.87
C THR A 142 18.60 5.37 -9.33
N ILE A 143 19.86 5.39 -9.78
CA ILE A 143 20.20 5.59 -11.20
C ILE A 143 19.47 4.55 -12.07
N SER A 144 19.45 3.29 -11.63
CA SER A 144 18.86 2.18 -12.38
C SER A 144 17.32 2.18 -12.36
N THR A 145 16.73 2.79 -11.34
CA THR A 145 15.26 2.87 -11.17
C THR A 145 14.85 4.30 -10.80
N PRO A 146 15.00 5.24 -11.75
CA PRO A 146 14.63 6.63 -11.49
C PRO A 146 13.12 6.75 -11.25
N ILE A 147 12.74 7.70 -10.40
CA ILE A 147 11.32 8.05 -10.21
C ILE A 147 10.91 8.92 -11.40
N THR A 148 10.10 8.38 -12.29
CA THR A 148 9.58 9.12 -13.44
C THR A 148 8.19 9.66 -13.09
N PRO A 149 7.87 10.92 -13.42
CA PRO A 149 6.52 11.44 -13.27
C PRO A 149 5.51 10.57 -14.01
N GLY A 150 4.45 10.11 -13.31
CA GLY A 150 3.41 9.25 -13.87
C GLY A 150 3.69 7.76 -13.81
N GLN A 151 4.91 7.31 -13.52
CA GLN A 151 5.21 5.92 -13.20
C GLN A 151 5.45 5.81 -11.69
N GLY A 152 4.75 4.90 -11.03
CA GLY A 152 4.93 4.65 -9.60
C GLY A 152 6.38 4.22 -9.30
N ALA A 153 6.93 4.71 -8.19
CA ALA A 153 8.24 4.26 -7.73
C ALA A 153 8.22 2.74 -7.50
N LYS A 154 9.25 2.05 -7.99
CA LYS A 154 9.36 0.59 -7.83
C LYS A 154 9.69 0.19 -6.40
N PHE A 155 10.33 1.07 -5.63
CA PHE A 155 10.73 0.82 -4.26
C PHE A 155 10.20 1.94 -3.35
N TYR A 156 9.33 1.58 -2.39
CA TYR A 156 8.69 2.55 -1.50
C TYR A 156 8.22 1.92 -0.20
N PHE A 157 8.24 2.71 0.87
CA PHE A 157 7.63 2.39 2.15
C PHE A 157 6.27 3.06 2.23
N ALA A 158 5.21 2.30 1.99
CA ALA A 158 3.85 2.81 1.96
C ALA A 158 3.23 2.88 3.34
N ASN A 159 2.43 3.92 3.58
CA ASN A 159 1.57 4.08 4.77
C ASN A 159 2.34 3.90 6.09
N ILE A 160 3.53 4.47 6.20
CA ILE A 160 4.30 4.52 7.45
C ILE A 160 3.88 5.74 8.28
N TYR A 161 3.97 5.61 9.62
CA TYR A 161 3.74 6.72 10.54
C TYR A 161 4.89 7.73 10.49
N ASP A 162 4.64 8.95 10.97
CA ASP A 162 5.64 10.02 11.14
C ASP A 162 6.51 10.20 9.89
N VAL A 163 5.84 10.26 8.73
CA VAL A 163 6.49 10.20 7.41
C VAL A 163 7.55 11.28 7.19
N TYR A 164 7.36 12.48 7.75
CA TYR A 164 8.32 13.59 7.61
C TYR A 164 9.58 13.39 8.47
N GLU A 165 9.43 12.86 9.69
CA GLU A 165 10.56 12.53 10.55
C GLU A 165 11.38 11.39 9.95
N ASN A 166 10.69 10.33 9.51
CA ASN A 166 11.33 9.21 8.84
C ASN A 166 12.02 9.63 7.53
N TYR A 167 11.44 10.56 6.77
CA TYR A 167 12.09 11.10 5.59
C TYR A 167 13.43 11.78 5.92
N ARG A 168 13.49 12.60 6.99
CA ARG A 168 14.73 13.24 7.44
C ARG A 168 15.78 12.20 7.80
N THR A 169 15.40 11.21 8.62
CA THR A 169 16.28 10.12 9.02
C THR A 169 16.83 9.34 7.82
N PHE A 170 15.95 9.01 6.84
CA PHE A 170 16.39 8.29 5.64
C PHE A 170 17.31 9.13 4.75
N LYS A 171 17.05 10.42 4.68
CA LYS A 171 17.89 11.35 3.93
C LYS A 171 19.27 11.48 4.56
N GLU A 172 19.34 11.67 5.88
CA GLU A 172 20.59 11.75 6.64
C GLU A 172 21.42 10.47 6.49
N LEU A 173 20.82 9.29 6.61
CA LEU A 173 21.47 8.00 6.41
C LEU A 173 22.04 7.86 4.99
N SER A 174 21.27 8.27 3.98
CA SER A 174 21.72 8.19 2.58
C SER A 174 22.86 9.16 2.29
N ASP A 175 22.78 10.39 2.79
CA ASP A 175 23.81 11.41 2.59
C ASP A 175 25.12 11.03 3.33
N ALA A 176 25.04 10.45 4.53
CA ALA A 176 26.18 9.94 5.27
C ALA A 176 26.89 8.80 4.51
N ALA A 177 26.13 7.81 4.02
CA ALA A 177 26.67 6.69 3.27
C ALA A 177 27.32 7.10 1.94
N GLN A 178 26.83 8.16 1.29
CA GLN A 178 27.42 8.72 0.07
C GLN A 178 28.68 9.55 0.37
N GLY A 179 28.76 10.17 1.56
CA GLY A 179 29.93 10.94 2.00
C GLY A 179 31.13 10.05 2.36
N GLU A 180 30.88 8.85 2.89
CA GLU A 180 31.95 7.88 3.21
C GLU A 180 32.59 7.23 1.96
N ASN A 181 31.89 7.26 0.82
CA ASN A 181 32.35 6.65 -0.45
C ASN A 181 33.06 7.65 -1.39
N LYS A 182 33.30 8.89 -0.96
CA LYS A 182 34.10 9.91 -1.67
C LYS A 182 35.47 10.05 -1.05
#